data_83bd76d323e34dab59b54e137ebec16f
#
_entry.id   83bd76d323e34dab59b54e137ebec16f
#
_cell.length_a   1.000
_cell.length_b   1.000
_cell.length_c   1.000
_cell.angle_alpha   90.00
_cell.angle_beta   90.00
_cell.angle_gamma   90.00
#
_symmetry.space_group_name_H-M   'P 1'
#
loop_
_entity.id
_entity.type
_entity.pdbx_description
1 polymer ?
#
loop_
_entity_poly.entity_id
_entity_poly.type
_entity_poly.pdbx_seq_one_letter_code
_entity_poly.pdbx_strand_id
1 'polypeptide(L)'
;IGKDYVDNTSHLAHGVSILTACRENETAMELGGHGLFTELLVSALQGGAADFGGNITIGGIYAYIDRSLGAWSQRPIFKTNVSEFIPIKKVQPKVPLEVIRELTALFATPQQLFDLDPSYEDTNSLQIKHSVIEPYANKENVTKFKLLQKLQSIGFVEPVGEEFMYFAAMNSKQCRLTTLGQHYWRLVHEDRI
;
A
#
# COMPACT_ATOMS: atom_id res chain seq x y z
N ILE A 1 -32.78 38.91 -16.05
CA ILE A 1 -31.79 39.22 -14.99
C ILE A 1 -30.87 38.03 -14.90
N GLY A 2 -29.83 38.04 -15.76
CA GLY A 2 -28.75 37.08 -15.71
C GLY A 2 -27.92 37.36 -14.46
N LYS A 3 -27.92 36.47 -13.50
CA LYS A 3 -26.83 36.42 -12.53
C LYS A 3 -25.66 35.77 -13.22
N ASP A 4 -24.65 36.59 -13.51
CA ASP A 4 -23.32 36.10 -13.80
C ASP A 4 -22.89 35.27 -12.59
N TYR A 5 -23.02 33.95 -12.69
CA TYR A 5 -22.24 33.05 -11.90
C TYR A 5 -20.79 33.27 -12.37
N VAL A 6 -20.13 34.21 -11.74
CA VAL A 6 -18.69 34.30 -11.82
C VAL A 6 -18.19 32.99 -11.25
N ASP A 7 -17.80 32.13 -12.15
CA ASP A 7 -17.19 30.84 -11.84
C ASP A 7 -15.88 31.16 -11.10
N ASN A 8 -15.95 31.20 -9.77
CA ASN A 8 -14.81 31.38 -8.88
C ASN A 8 -13.92 30.12 -8.85
N THR A 9 -13.83 29.43 -9.97
CA THR A 9 -12.76 28.48 -10.20
C THR A 9 -11.48 29.30 -10.34
N SER A 10 -10.75 29.43 -9.22
CA SER A 10 -9.41 29.98 -9.25
C SER A 10 -8.61 29.18 -10.26
N HIS A 11 -8.32 29.78 -11.42
CA HIS A 11 -7.49 29.16 -12.45
C HIS A 11 -6.07 29.02 -11.90
N LEU A 12 -5.73 27.79 -11.45
CA LEU A 12 -4.36 27.47 -11.10
C LEU A 12 -3.52 27.42 -12.38
N ALA A 13 -2.34 28.02 -12.33
CA ALA A 13 -1.34 27.83 -13.36
C ALA A 13 -0.98 26.33 -13.49
N HIS A 14 -0.61 25.93 -14.69
CA HIS A 14 -0.14 24.56 -14.93
C HIS A 14 1.07 24.25 -14.03
N GLY A 15 1.10 23.05 -13.44
CA GLY A 15 2.18 22.62 -12.55
C GLY A 15 2.02 23.01 -11.09
N VAL A 16 0.90 23.68 -10.72
CA VAL A 16 0.66 24.14 -9.35
C VAL A 16 -0.32 23.22 -8.61
N SER A 17 0.02 22.91 -7.37
CA SER A 17 -0.88 22.25 -6.41
C SER A 17 -0.93 23.09 -5.13
N ILE A 18 -2.13 23.27 -4.59
CA ILE A 18 -2.39 24.00 -3.33
C ILE A 18 -3.09 23.05 -2.37
N LEU A 19 -2.56 22.97 -1.16
CA LEU A 19 -3.15 22.22 -0.05
C LEU A 19 -3.29 23.17 1.14
N THR A 20 -4.53 23.35 1.65
CA THR A 20 -4.81 24.19 2.83
C THR A 20 -5.39 23.37 3.96
N ALA A 21 -5.23 23.87 5.20
CA ALA A 21 -5.63 23.17 6.42
C ALA A 21 -7.15 23.03 6.56
N CYS A 22 -7.92 24.04 6.12
CA CYS A 22 -9.37 24.09 6.26
C CYS A 22 -10.00 24.95 5.15
N ARG A 23 -11.31 24.96 5.09
CA ARG A 23 -12.10 25.85 4.25
C ARG A 23 -12.12 27.27 4.86
N GLU A 24 -12.51 28.27 4.06
CA GLU A 24 -12.58 29.68 4.45
C GLU A 24 -13.42 29.93 5.72
N ASN A 25 -14.49 29.17 5.90
CA ASN A 25 -15.42 29.33 7.02
C ASN A 25 -15.22 28.28 8.13
N GLU A 26 -14.09 27.57 8.14
CA GLU A 26 -13.75 26.57 9.14
C GLU A 26 -12.53 27.00 9.96
N THR A 27 -12.56 26.72 11.26
CA THR A 27 -11.41 27.00 12.13
C THR A 27 -10.45 25.82 12.07
N ALA A 28 -9.16 26.11 11.85
CA ALA A 28 -8.10 25.12 11.94
C ALA A 28 -7.98 24.63 13.40
N MET A 29 -8.01 23.32 13.59
CA MET A 29 -7.87 22.72 14.92
C MET A 29 -6.41 22.66 15.35
N GLU A 30 -6.18 22.94 16.63
CA GLU A 30 -4.89 22.73 17.30
C GLU A 30 -4.98 21.59 18.29
N LEU A 31 -3.96 20.75 18.32
CA LEU A 31 -3.80 19.66 19.26
C LEU A 31 -2.38 19.75 19.85
N GLY A 32 -2.24 19.75 21.20
CA GLY A 32 -0.94 19.75 21.85
C GLY A 32 -0.03 20.96 21.53
N GLY A 33 -0.60 22.12 21.13
CA GLY A 33 0.15 23.34 20.80
C GLY A 33 0.67 23.40 19.36
N HIS A 34 0.25 22.47 18.50
CA HIS A 34 0.54 22.46 17.06
C HIS A 34 -0.75 22.33 16.25
N GLY A 35 -0.79 22.92 15.05
CA GLY A 35 -1.93 22.75 14.15
C GLY A 35 -2.04 21.29 13.71
N LEU A 36 -3.22 20.66 13.93
CA LEU A 36 -3.49 19.26 13.57
C LEU A 36 -3.11 18.95 12.11
N PHE A 37 -3.43 19.85 11.20
CA PHE A 37 -3.05 19.71 9.79
C PHE A 37 -1.53 19.61 9.60
N THR A 38 -0.75 20.44 10.32
CA THR A 38 0.71 20.44 10.24
C THR A 38 1.30 19.13 10.76
N GLU A 39 0.76 18.61 11.86
CA GLU A 39 1.17 17.34 12.43
C GLU A 39 0.91 16.17 11.45
N LEU A 40 -0.29 16.13 10.84
CA LEU A 40 -0.63 15.13 9.84
C LEU A 40 0.22 15.28 8.57
N LEU A 41 0.53 16.50 8.15
CA LEU A 41 1.44 16.76 7.02
C LEU A 41 2.84 16.24 7.29
N VAL A 42 3.38 16.47 8.49
CA VAL A 42 4.69 15.95 8.91
C VAL A 42 4.66 14.42 8.93
N SER A 43 3.63 13.80 9.51
CA SER A 43 3.46 12.33 9.53
C SER A 43 3.37 11.75 8.11
N ALA A 44 2.64 12.41 7.21
CA ALA A 44 2.56 12.03 5.81
C ALA A 44 3.94 12.02 5.13
N LEU A 45 4.72 13.11 5.37
CA LEU A 45 6.08 13.27 4.84
C LEU A 45 7.11 12.31 5.47
N GLN A 46 6.85 11.82 6.68
CA GLN A 46 7.68 10.81 7.35
C GLN A 46 7.43 9.38 6.85
N GLY A 47 6.46 9.20 5.94
CA GLY A 47 6.18 7.92 5.31
C GLY A 47 4.71 7.48 5.37
N GLY A 48 3.86 8.19 6.15
CA GLY A 48 2.45 7.85 6.28
C GLY A 48 1.68 7.88 4.95
N ALA A 49 2.10 8.75 4.01
CA ALA A 49 1.51 8.90 2.69
C ALA A 49 2.30 8.19 1.56
N ALA A 50 3.28 7.36 1.92
CA ALA A 50 4.09 6.67 0.92
C ALA A 50 3.28 5.58 0.20
N ASP A 51 3.47 5.50 -1.11
CA ASP A 51 3.00 4.37 -1.91
C ASP A 51 3.89 3.12 -1.71
N PHE A 52 3.61 2.03 -2.42
CA PHE A 52 4.38 0.79 -2.32
C PHE A 52 5.83 0.95 -2.77
N GLY A 53 6.13 1.91 -3.66
CA GLY A 53 7.48 2.23 -4.10
C GLY A 53 8.22 3.21 -3.19
N GLY A 54 7.60 3.63 -2.08
CA GLY A 54 8.15 4.60 -1.14
C GLY A 54 8.03 6.05 -1.63
N ASN A 55 7.24 6.33 -2.67
CA ASN A 55 7.04 7.67 -3.19
C ASN A 55 5.94 8.39 -2.43
N ILE A 56 6.20 9.63 -2.05
CA ILE A 56 5.23 10.52 -1.42
C ILE A 56 4.90 11.64 -2.41
N THR A 57 3.65 11.69 -2.84
CA THR A 57 3.14 12.71 -3.76
C THR A 57 2.20 13.66 -3.01
N ILE A 58 1.94 14.84 -3.57
CA ILE A 58 0.98 15.79 -2.96
C ILE A 58 -0.44 15.21 -2.88
N GLY A 59 -0.85 14.42 -3.88
CA GLY A 59 -2.12 13.69 -3.86
C GLY A 59 -2.18 12.63 -2.77
N GLY A 60 -1.08 11.90 -2.55
CA GLY A 60 -0.93 10.93 -1.45
C GLY A 60 -1.02 11.60 -0.08
N ILE A 61 -0.38 12.76 0.09
CA ILE A 61 -0.46 13.57 1.32
C ILE A 61 -1.91 13.98 1.58
N TYR A 62 -2.61 14.52 0.58
CA TYR A 62 -4.01 14.90 0.73
C TYR A 62 -4.88 13.72 1.16
N ALA A 63 -4.77 12.58 0.48
CA ALA A 63 -5.53 11.38 0.80
C ALA A 63 -5.22 10.84 2.22
N TYR A 64 -3.97 10.93 2.67
CA TYR A 64 -3.57 10.57 4.03
C TYR A 64 -4.21 11.49 5.06
N ILE A 65 -4.13 12.80 4.87
CA ILE A 65 -4.67 13.81 5.80
C ILE A 65 -6.21 13.70 5.86
N ASP A 66 -6.89 13.62 4.71
CA ASP A 66 -8.35 13.53 4.64
C ASP A 66 -8.90 12.31 5.40
N ARG A 67 -8.26 11.14 5.25
CA ARG A 67 -8.61 9.93 5.99
C ARG A 67 -8.36 10.06 7.50
N SER A 68 -7.29 10.75 7.88
CA SER A 68 -6.89 10.91 9.28
C SER A 68 -7.79 11.87 10.05
N LEU A 69 -8.38 12.86 9.37
CA LEU A 69 -9.25 13.86 10.00
C LEU A 69 -10.64 13.34 10.36
N GLY A 70 -11.13 12.26 9.73
CA GLY A 70 -12.45 11.70 10.02
C GLY A 70 -13.62 12.63 9.68
N ALA A 71 -14.84 12.24 10.12
CA ALA A 71 -16.08 12.94 9.73
C ALA A 71 -16.33 14.27 10.46
N TRP A 72 -15.71 14.48 11.61
CA TRP A 72 -16.01 15.58 12.55
C TRP A 72 -15.03 16.73 12.51
N SER A 73 -13.90 16.57 11.81
CA SER A 73 -12.79 17.51 11.81
C SER A 73 -12.86 18.47 10.62
N GLN A 74 -12.05 19.50 10.69
CA GLN A 74 -11.78 20.39 9.56
C GLN A 74 -11.48 19.61 8.29
N ARG A 75 -11.82 20.18 7.14
CA ARG A 75 -11.58 19.55 5.84
C ARG A 75 -10.51 20.29 5.08
N PRO A 76 -9.40 19.65 4.71
CA PRO A 76 -8.39 20.26 3.86
C PRO A 76 -8.98 20.54 2.47
N ILE A 77 -8.55 21.61 1.85
CA ILE A 77 -8.82 21.86 0.43
C ILE A 77 -7.59 21.45 -0.37
N PHE A 78 -7.82 20.67 -1.40
CA PHE A 78 -6.80 20.32 -2.38
C PHE A 78 -7.24 20.80 -3.76
N LYS A 79 -6.45 21.71 -4.33
CA LYS A 79 -6.60 22.18 -5.72
C LYS A 79 -5.32 21.87 -6.48
N THR A 80 -5.44 21.30 -7.67
CA THR A 80 -4.26 20.94 -8.46
C THR A 80 -4.52 21.10 -9.95
N ASN A 81 -3.50 21.53 -10.69
CA ASN A 81 -3.46 21.59 -12.13
C ASN A 81 -2.13 21.02 -12.63
N VAL A 82 -1.98 19.70 -12.49
CA VAL A 82 -0.79 18.95 -12.89
C VAL A 82 -1.18 17.81 -13.83
N SER A 83 -0.32 17.45 -14.76
CA SER A 83 -0.50 16.30 -15.64
C SER A 83 -0.18 14.97 -14.95
N GLU A 84 0.72 15.00 -13.95
CA GLU A 84 1.10 13.85 -13.14
C GLU A 84 1.51 14.27 -11.72
N PHE A 85 1.41 13.36 -10.78
CA PHE A 85 1.90 13.59 -9.42
C PHE A 85 3.34 13.12 -9.27
N ILE A 86 4.27 14.05 -9.40
CA ILE A 86 5.70 13.79 -9.17
C ILE A 86 5.94 13.55 -7.68
N PRO A 87 6.76 12.55 -7.31
CA PRO A 87 7.17 12.35 -5.92
C PRO A 87 7.94 13.56 -5.38
N ILE A 88 7.44 14.16 -4.29
CA ILE A 88 8.12 15.25 -3.57
C ILE A 88 9.12 14.72 -2.55
N LYS A 89 8.98 13.45 -2.13
CA LYS A 89 9.89 12.75 -1.23
C LYS A 89 9.85 11.26 -1.51
N LYS A 90 10.99 10.60 -1.29
CA LYS A 90 11.08 9.14 -1.26
C LYS A 90 11.48 8.68 0.14
N VAL A 91 10.86 7.59 0.60
CA VAL A 91 11.20 6.86 1.83
C VAL A 91 11.46 5.41 1.47
N GLN A 92 12.02 4.65 2.41
CA GLN A 92 12.22 3.22 2.19
C GLN A 92 10.86 2.52 2.04
N PRO A 93 10.61 1.78 0.95
CA PRO A 93 9.37 1.04 0.76
C PRO A 93 9.27 -0.11 1.78
N LYS A 94 8.04 -0.48 2.16
CA LYS A 94 7.79 -1.64 3.04
C LYS A 94 8.31 -2.94 2.44
N VAL A 95 8.19 -3.07 1.14
CA VAL A 95 8.67 -4.23 0.37
C VAL A 95 9.47 -3.70 -0.80
N PRO A 96 10.72 -4.17 -0.98
CA PRO A 96 11.56 -3.77 -2.11
C PRO A 96 10.89 -4.06 -3.45
N LEU A 97 11.13 -3.22 -4.46
CA LEU A 97 10.54 -3.36 -5.79
C LEU A 97 10.92 -4.69 -6.45
N GLU A 98 12.12 -5.19 -6.17
CA GLU A 98 12.60 -6.49 -6.63
C GLU A 98 11.68 -7.64 -6.17
N VAL A 99 11.14 -7.55 -4.95
CA VAL A 99 10.16 -8.56 -4.44
C VAL A 99 8.82 -8.44 -5.17
N ILE A 100 8.40 -7.24 -5.52
CA ILE A 100 7.17 -7.02 -6.31
C ILE A 100 7.33 -7.61 -7.72
N ARG A 101 8.52 -7.50 -8.31
CA ARG A 101 8.84 -8.09 -9.62
C ARG A 101 8.82 -9.61 -9.63
N GLU A 102 8.97 -10.27 -8.49
CA GLU A 102 8.83 -11.73 -8.39
C GLU A 102 7.39 -12.24 -8.57
N LEU A 103 6.39 -11.35 -8.63
CA LEU A 103 4.98 -11.74 -8.82
C LEU A 103 4.77 -12.63 -10.04
N THR A 104 5.42 -12.33 -11.17
CA THR A 104 5.28 -13.10 -12.41
C THR A 104 6.08 -14.41 -12.40
N ALA A 105 7.09 -14.53 -11.54
CA ALA A 105 7.83 -15.78 -11.32
C ALA A 105 7.06 -16.70 -10.35
N LEU A 106 6.32 -16.14 -9.38
CA LEU A 106 5.53 -16.90 -8.41
C LEU A 106 4.17 -17.34 -8.99
N PHE A 107 3.53 -16.50 -9.79
CA PHE A 107 2.22 -16.76 -10.39
C PHE A 107 2.30 -16.64 -11.90
N ALA A 108 2.08 -17.74 -12.63
CA ALA A 108 2.11 -17.73 -14.10
C ALA A 108 0.94 -16.92 -14.71
N THR A 109 -0.17 -16.81 -13.98
CA THR A 109 -1.32 -15.95 -14.35
C THR A 109 -1.85 -15.22 -13.12
N PRO A 110 -2.50 -14.05 -13.29
CA PRO A 110 -3.01 -13.29 -12.15
C PRO A 110 -4.14 -13.99 -11.38
N GLN A 111 -4.78 -15.01 -11.94
CA GLN A 111 -5.84 -15.79 -11.30
C GLN A 111 -5.35 -17.12 -10.74
N GLN A 112 -4.07 -17.45 -10.90
CA GLN A 112 -3.51 -18.71 -10.44
C GLN A 112 -3.65 -18.85 -8.92
N LEU A 113 -4.00 -20.06 -8.48
CA LEU A 113 -3.83 -20.50 -7.11
C LEU A 113 -2.42 -21.09 -6.97
N PHE A 114 -1.74 -20.73 -5.91
CA PHE A 114 -0.42 -21.23 -5.57
C PHE A 114 -0.56 -22.26 -4.46
N ASP A 115 -0.22 -23.52 -4.75
CA ASP A 115 -0.29 -24.61 -3.78
C ASP A 115 0.79 -24.49 -2.72
N LEU A 116 0.41 -24.67 -1.48
CA LEU A 116 1.29 -24.66 -0.32
C LEU A 116 1.22 -26.05 0.36
N ASP A 117 2.30 -26.40 1.01
CA ASP A 117 2.38 -27.57 1.88
C ASP A 117 3.35 -27.29 3.05
N PRO A 118 3.48 -28.18 4.06
CA PRO A 118 4.32 -27.93 5.22
C PRO A 118 5.81 -27.68 4.92
N SER A 119 6.31 -28.04 3.72
CA SER A 119 7.71 -27.78 3.34
C SER A 119 8.02 -26.31 3.08
N TYR A 120 7.00 -25.48 2.95
CA TYR A 120 7.14 -24.03 2.81
C TYR A 120 7.42 -23.33 4.15
N GLU A 121 7.03 -23.93 5.28
CA GLU A 121 7.14 -23.29 6.59
C GLU A 121 8.50 -23.60 7.25
N ASP A 122 9.30 -22.54 7.48
CA ASP A 122 10.67 -22.62 8.00
C ASP A 122 10.73 -23.32 9.37
N THR A 123 9.71 -23.12 10.21
CA THR A 123 9.62 -23.74 11.53
C THR A 123 9.28 -25.23 11.47
N ASN A 124 8.77 -25.76 10.34
CA ASN A 124 8.50 -27.16 10.14
C ASN A 124 9.77 -27.98 9.81
N SER A 125 10.82 -27.80 10.60
CA SER A 125 12.16 -28.37 10.41
C SER A 125 12.51 -29.31 11.56
N LEU A 126 13.10 -30.46 11.23
CA LEU A 126 13.63 -31.44 12.20
C LEU A 126 14.72 -30.86 13.12
N GLN A 127 15.27 -29.70 12.80
CA GLN A 127 16.27 -28.99 13.62
C GLN A 127 15.65 -28.25 14.81
N ILE A 128 14.33 -28.08 14.83
CA ILE A 128 13.60 -27.35 15.88
C ILE A 128 12.85 -28.33 16.77
N LYS A 129 12.88 -28.10 18.10
CA LYS A 129 12.24 -28.99 19.09
C LYS A 129 10.73 -28.67 19.20
N HIS A 130 9.95 -29.07 18.22
CA HIS A 130 8.48 -29.06 18.29
C HIS A 130 7.91 -30.12 17.35
N SER A 131 6.60 -30.33 17.37
CA SER A 131 5.94 -31.24 16.44
C SER A 131 6.09 -30.75 15.02
N VAL A 132 6.57 -31.61 14.13
CA VAL A 132 6.72 -31.35 12.68
C VAL A 132 5.95 -32.41 11.91
N ILE A 133 5.49 -32.05 10.72
CA ILE A 133 4.74 -32.94 9.83
C ILE A 133 5.38 -32.99 8.44
N GLU A 134 5.29 -34.11 7.77
CA GLU A 134 5.77 -34.21 6.38
C GLU A 134 4.83 -33.49 5.40
N PRO A 135 5.38 -32.90 4.32
CA PRO A 135 6.82 -32.81 4.01
C PRO A 135 7.52 -31.74 4.85
N TYR A 136 8.75 -32.00 5.28
CA TYR A 136 9.53 -31.07 6.10
C TYR A 136 10.01 -29.86 5.28
N ALA A 137 10.31 -28.77 5.98
CA ALA A 137 10.82 -27.53 5.40
C ALA A 137 12.01 -27.78 4.47
N ASN A 138 11.96 -27.22 3.28
CA ASN A 138 13.09 -27.18 2.37
C ASN A 138 13.43 -25.75 1.95
N LYS A 139 14.71 -25.51 1.69
CA LYS A 139 15.26 -24.17 1.46
C LYS A 139 14.58 -23.41 0.30
N GLU A 140 14.26 -24.10 -0.78
CA GLU A 140 13.65 -23.48 -1.96
C GLU A 140 12.24 -22.99 -1.66
N ASN A 141 11.39 -23.87 -1.09
CA ASN A 141 10.01 -23.57 -0.75
C ASN A 141 9.94 -22.49 0.33
N VAL A 142 10.77 -22.59 1.37
CA VAL A 142 10.89 -21.56 2.42
C VAL A 142 11.27 -20.20 1.82
N THR A 143 12.16 -20.14 0.84
CA THR A 143 12.53 -18.88 0.17
C THR A 143 11.32 -18.29 -0.57
N LYS A 144 10.58 -19.10 -1.35
CA LYS A 144 9.36 -18.66 -2.02
C LYS A 144 8.30 -18.19 -1.01
N PHE A 145 8.14 -18.93 0.09
CA PHE A 145 7.17 -18.59 1.12
C PHE A 145 7.47 -17.25 1.79
N LYS A 146 8.73 -16.95 2.07
CA LYS A 146 9.16 -15.64 2.59
C LYS A 146 8.87 -14.49 1.62
N LEU A 147 8.93 -14.72 0.31
CA LEU A 147 8.48 -13.74 -0.69
C LEU A 147 6.95 -13.56 -0.65
N LEU A 148 6.20 -14.67 -0.62
CA LEU A 148 4.74 -14.63 -0.50
C LEU A 148 4.28 -13.91 0.77
N GLN A 149 4.92 -14.15 1.91
CA GLN A 149 4.64 -13.44 3.17
C GLN A 149 4.92 -11.94 3.08
N LYS A 150 6.02 -11.53 2.43
CA LYS A 150 6.29 -10.10 2.16
C LYS A 150 5.20 -9.49 1.29
N LEU A 151 4.79 -10.16 0.22
CA LEU A 151 3.72 -9.70 -0.65
C LEU A 151 2.36 -9.66 0.07
N GLN A 152 2.09 -10.60 0.99
CA GLN A 152 0.93 -10.55 1.87
C GLN A 152 0.94 -9.32 2.77
N SER A 153 2.11 -8.95 3.32
CA SER A 153 2.23 -7.81 4.24
C SER A 153 1.82 -6.46 3.63
N ILE A 154 1.79 -6.37 2.31
CA ILE A 154 1.31 -5.21 1.54
C ILE A 154 -0.03 -5.47 0.83
N GLY A 155 -0.70 -6.59 1.15
CA GLY A 155 -2.01 -6.91 0.63
C GLY A 155 -2.06 -7.39 -0.82
N PHE A 156 -0.94 -7.89 -1.37
CA PHE A 156 -0.89 -8.43 -2.75
C PHE A 156 -1.25 -9.90 -2.81
N VAL A 157 -0.99 -10.64 -1.74
CA VAL A 157 -1.26 -12.08 -1.61
C VAL A 157 -2.17 -12.32 -0.40
N GLU A 158 -3.06 -13.28 -0.50
CA GLU A 158 -3.90 -13.74 0.61
C GLU A 158 -3.97 -15.27 0.63
N PRO A 159 -4.05 -15.90 1.81
CA PRO A 159 -4.31 -17.33 1.92
C PRO A 159 -5.74 -17.66 1.50
N VAL A 160 -5.98 -18.87 1.03
CA VAL A 160 -7.28 -19.40 0.64
C VAL A 160 -7.74 -20.45 1.62
N GLY A 161 -8.90 -20.21 2.26
CA GLY A 161 -9.49 -21.14 3.23
C GLY A 161 -8.85 -21.13 4.61
N GLU A 162 -7.92 -20.21 4.86
CA GLU A 162 -7.27 -20.00 6.16
C GLU A 162 -7.10 -18.50 6.43
N GLU A 163 -6.94 -18.14 7.70
CA GLU A 163 -6.72 -16.75 8.10
C GLU A 163 -5.26 -16.30 7.90
N PHE A 164 -4.31 -17.22 8.13
CA PHE A 164 -2.88 -16.94 8.09
C PHE A 164 -2.15 -17.84 7.11
N MET A 165 -1.12 -17.30 6.47
CA MET A 165 -0.25 -18.05 5.54
C MET A 165 0.39 -19.27 6.20
N TYR A 166 0.75 -19.19 7.48
CA TYR A 166 1.26 -20.31 8.25
C TYR A 166 0.29 -21.51 8.20
N PHE A 167 -0.98 -21.29 8.52
CA PHE A 167 -1.98 -22.37 8.50
C PHE A 167 -2.26 -22.84 7.07
N ALA A 168 -2.21 -21.95 6.09
CA ALA A 168 -2.34 -22.36 4.70
C ALA A 168 -1.22 -23.32 4.28
N ALA A 169 0.02 -23.09 4.70
CA ALA A 169 1.12 -24.02 4.46
C ALA A 169 0.96 -25.32 5.24
N MET A 170 0.75 -25.24 6.56
CA MET A 170 0.66 -26.43 7.42
C MET A 170 -0.54 -27.34 7.09
N ASN A 171 -1.64 -26.77 6.59
CA ASN A 171 -2.86 -27.49 6.22
C ASN A 171 -2.94 -27.81 4.71
N SER A 172 -1.83 -27.68 3.97
CA SER A 172 -1.75 -27.96 2.53
C SER A 172 -2.86 -27.26 1.74
N LYS A 173 -3.03 -25.97 2.01
CA LYS A 173 -3.98 -25.08 1.31
C LYS A 173 -3.27 -24.27 0.23
N GLN A 174 -3.92 -23.26 -0.23
CA GLN A 174 -3.44 -22.41 -1.32
C GLN A 174 -3.32 -20.94 -0.87
N CYS A 175 -2.62 -20.15 -1.66
CA CYS A 175 -2.72 -18.69 -1.64
C CYS A 175 -2.98 -18.17 -3.05
N ARG A 176 -3.43 -16.92 -3.14
CA ARG A 176 -3.74 -16.26 -4.40
C ARG A 176 -3.39 -14.78 -4.36
N LEU A 177 -3.36 -14.17 -5.54
CA LEU A 177 -3.28 -12.72 -5.65
C LEU A 177 -4.63 -12.08 -5.29
N THR A 178 -4.60 -11.04 -4.47
CA THR A 178 -5.73 -10.13 -4.26
C THR A 178 -6.01 -9.34 -5.54
N THR A 179 -7.12 -8.61 -5.61
CA THR A 179 -7.38 -7.69 -6.74
C THR A 179 -6.24 -6.70 -6.96
N LEU A 180 -5.65 -6.19 -5.86
CA LEU A 180 -4.49 -5.30 -5.90
C LEU A 180 -3.25 -6.04 -6.40
N GLY A 181 -2.98 -7.25 -5.89
CA GLY A 181 -1.88 -8.11 -6.36
C GLY A 181 -1.99 -8.44 -7.84
N GLN A 182 -3.19 -8.74 -8.36
CA GLN A 182 -3.43 -8.96 -9.78
C GLN A 182 -3.15 -7.73 -10.64
N HIS A 183 -3.46 -6.54 -10.13
CA HIS A 183 -3.13 -5.29 -10.81
C HIS A 183 -1.61 -5.11 -10.93
N TYR A 184 -0.88 -5.28 -9.83
CA TYR A 184 0.59 -5.17 -9.83
C TYR A 184 1.26 -6.30 -10.63
N TRP A 185 0.70 -7.51 -10.63
CA TRP A 185 1.17 -8.58 -11.50
C TRP A 185 1.14 -8.15 -12.99
N ARG A 186 0.04 -7.49 -13.44
CA ARG A 186 -0.05 -6.97 -14.82
C ARG A 186 1.00 -5.89 -15.09
N LEU A 187 1.21 -4.97 -14.14
CA LEU A 187 2.22 -3.92 -14.30
C LEU A 187 3.63 -4.50 -14.45
N VAL A 188 3.96 -5.55 -13.68
CA VAL A 188 5.23 -6.28 -13.82
C VAL A 188 5.29 -7.01 -15.17
N HIS A 189 4.21 -7.70 -15.54
CA HIS A 189 4.15 -8.47 -16.79
C HIS A 189 4.28 -7.57 -18.05
N GLU A 190 3.81 -6.35 -17.96
CA GLU A 190 3.88 -5.32 -19.02
C GLU A 190 5.16 -4.46 -18.94
N ASP A 191 6.12 -4.82 -18.08
CA ASP A 191 7.39 -4.11 -17.84
C ASP A 191 7.19 -2.61 -17.51
N ARG A 192 6.17 -2.32 -16.73
CA ARG A 192 5.81 -0.95 -16.31
C ARG A 192 6.34 -0.57 -14.93
N ILE A 193 6.84 -1.55 -14.18
CA ILE A 193 7.49 -1.37 -12.86
C ILE A 193 8.63 -2.37 -12.66
#